data_81fd2649f787f5213375742fbbac339b
#
_entry.id   81fd2649f787f5213375742fbbac339b
#
_cell.length_a   1.000
_cell.length_b   1.000
_cell.length_c   1.000
_cell.angle_alpha   90.00
_cell.angle_beta   90.00
_cell.angle_gamma   90.00
#
_symmetry.space_group_name_H-M   'P 1'
#
loop_
_entity.id
_entity.type
_entity.pdbx_description
1 polymer ?
#
loop_
_entity_poly.entity_id
_entity_poly.type
_entity_poly.pdbx_seq_one_letter_code
_entity_poly.pdbx_strand_id
1 'polypeptide(L)'
;KYPFLVVFHEKGELIEFRFDVLKRVFLSDKKEPTIYSNLIAEMSDYFKEHFECDLIPLNLDFMVNVCKRDENVKLIAQSMKLPNGGNAQLDVGNNQEYILPFIGELRSLLNDNQAELEKVPDFREALEQFMFEMEEMSDYPWIELLWENEIKTRSNRVKFVFNYMNKSYCLIQYYYSNVLIGMERMNYVIEYIVNHRNDDTTQNE
;
A
#
# COMPACT_ATOMS: atom_id res chain seq x y z
N LYS A 1 26.42 9.96 -12.02
CA LYS A 1 25.20 10.71 -11.66
C LYS A 1 24.00 9.83 -12.02
N TYR A 2 23.11 9.66 -11.09
CA TYR A 2 21.87 8.91 -11.30
C TYR A 2 20.74 9.92 -11.50
N PRO A 3 19.99 9.88 -12.62
CA PRO A 3 18.91 10.80 -12.84
C PRO A 3 17.71 10.42 -11.97
N PHE A 4 17.10 11.42 -11.38
CA PHE A 4 15.77 11.29 -10.79
C PHE A 4 14.94 12.51 -11.20
N LEU A 5 13.63 12.37 -11.12
CA LEU A 5 12.66 13.38 -11.52
C LEU A 5 11.89 13.84 -10.30
N VAL A 6 11.73 15.13 -10.15
CA VAL A 6 10.81 15.72 -9.17
C VAL A 6 9.55 16.16 -9.92
N VAL A 7 8.41 15.67 -9.50
CA VAL A 7 7.11 15.98 -10.10
C VAL A 7 6.26 16.71 -9.10
N PHE A 8 5.75 17.86 -9.50
CA PHE A 8 4.83 18.67 -8.72
C PHE A 8 3.41 18.41 -9.19
N HIS A 9 2.56 17.97 -8.27
CA HIS A 9 1.14 17.74 -8.51
C HIS A 9 0.32 18.85 -7.87
N GLU A 10 0.04 19.89 -8.66
CA GLU A 10 -0.60 21.14 -8.19
C GLU A 10 -1.94 20.88 -7.49
N LYS A 11 -2.79 20.01 -8.07
CA LYS A 11 -4.12 19.70 -7.52
C LYS A 11 -4.09 19.03 -6.14
N GLY A 12 -2.99 18.35 -5.81
CA GLY A 12 -2.83 17.61 -4.57
C GLY A 12 -1.86 18.24 -3.60
N GLU A 13 -1.24 19.38 -3.96
CA GLU A 13 -0.14 19.99 -3.17
C GLU A 13 0.91 18.93 -2.79
N LEU A 14 1.24 18.06 -3.75
CA LEU A 14 2.07 16.88 -3.56
C LEU A 14 3.33 16.97 -4.40
N ILE A 15 4.46 16.61 -3.81
CA ILE A 15 5.75 16.45 -4.49
C ILE A 15 6.08 14.97 -4.53
N GLU A 16 6.39 14.47 -5.73
CA GLU A 16 6.78 13.09 -5.97
C GLU A 16 8.22 13.02 -6.44
N PHE A 17 9.01 12.15 -5.83
CA PHE A 17 10.36 11.83 -6.29
C PHE A 17 10.33 10.52 -7.08
N ARG A 18 10.64 10.59 -8.39
CA ARG A 18 10.70 9.42 -9.27
C ARG A 18 12.13 9.06 -9.59
N PHE A 19 12.46 7.81 -9.45
CA PHE A 19 13.77 7.26 -9.80
C PHE A 19 13.63 5.82 -10.29
N ASP A 20 14.53 5.42 -11.17
CA ASP A 20 14.58 4.04 -11.65
C ASP A 20 15.20 3.12 -10.58
N VAL A 21 14.91 1.83 -10.70
CA VAL A 21 15.58 0.81 -9.89
C VAL A 21 17.09 0.84 -10.18
N LEU A 22 17.88 1.05 -9.14
CA LEU A 22 19.34 1.07 -9.27
C LEU A 22 19.84 -0.29 -9.74
N LYS A 23 20.57 -0.29 -10.87
CA LYS A 23 21.21 -1.50 -11.35
C LYS A 23 22.29 -1.93 -10.37
N ARG A 24 22.44 -3.23 -10.14
CA ARG A 24 23.44 -3.84 -9.21
C ARG A 24 24.86 -3.31 -9.39
N VAL A 25 25.23 -2.91 -10.62
CA VAL A 25 26.55 -2.33 -10.93
C VAL A 25 26.86 -1.05 -10.15
N PHE A 26 25.83 -0.31 -9.74
CA PHE A 26 25.97 0.93 -8.96
C PHE A 26 25.84 0.71 -7.45
N LEU A 27 25.52 -0.51 -7.05
CA LEU A 27 25.41 -0.92 -5.67
C LEU A 27 26.77 -1.47 -5.27
N SER A 28 27.60 -0.65 -4.63
CA SER A 28 28.75 -1.19 -3.91
C SER A 28 28.23 -2.19 -2.86
N ASP A 29 29.01 -3.19 -2.47
CA ASP A 29 28.70 -4.32 -1.56
C ASP A 29 27.99 -3.97 -0.22
N LYS A 30 27.55 -2.73 -0.06
CA LYS A 30 26.79 -2.23 1.08
C LYS A 30 25.30 -2.35 0.79
N LYS A 31 24.60 -3.00 1.69
CA LYS A 31 23.18 -3.30 1.72
C LYS A 31 22.30 -2.21 1.05
N GLU A 32 21.64 -2.60 -0.02
CA GLU A 32 20.82 -1.81 -0.95
C GLU A 32 19.78 -0.83 -0.36
N PRO A 33 19.14 -1.10 0.81
CA PRO A 33 17.99 -0.32 1.23
C PRO A 33 18.29 1.15 1.54
N THR A 34 19.53 1.47 1.93
CA THR A 34 19.88 2.82 2.40
C THR A 34 20.04 3.87 1.29
N ILE A 35 20.21 3.45 0.03
CA ILE A 35 20.49 4.39 -1.07
C ILE A 35 19.29 5.27 -1.37
N TYR A 36 18.09 4.68 -1.46
CA TYR A 36 16.88 5.47 -1.72
C TYR A 36 16.55 6.42 -0.58
N SER A 37 16.69 5.99 0.67
CA SER A 37 16.46 6.87 1.83
C SER A 37 17.48 8.01 1.90
N ASN A 38 18.73 7.77 1.50
CA ASN A 38 19.73 8.83 1.43
C ASN A 38 19.41 9.83 0.31
N LEU A 39 18.99 9.36 -0.87
CA LEU A 39 18.58 10.24 -1.96
C LEU A 39 17.38 11.11 -1.57
N ILE A 40 16.39 10.53 -0.88
CA ILE A 40 15.23 11.28 -0.39
C ILE A 40 15.67 12.31 0.64
N ALA A 41 16.57 11.97 1.56
CA ALA A 41 17.08 12.90 2.56
C ALA A 41 17.85 14.06 1.89
N GLU A 42 18.78 13.77 0.98
CA GLU A 42 19.51 14.81 0.21
C GLU A 42 18.56 15.74 -0.53
N MET A 43 17.48 15.22 -1.08
CA MET A 43 16.48 16.03 -1.77
C MET A 43 15.66 16.88 -0.82
N SER A 44 15.27 16.33 0.31
CA SER A 44 14.54 17.08 1.34
C SER A 44 15.39 18.26 1.87
N ASP A 45 16.68 18.01 2.12
CA ASP A 45 17.63 19.04 2.52
C ASP A 45 17.79 20.11 1.43
N TYR A 46 17.89 19.69 0.17
CA TYR A 46 17.94 20.61 -0.97
C TYR A 46 16.72 21.53 -1.05
N PHE A 47 15.51 20.99 -0.86
CA PHE A 47 14.27 21.78 -0.85
C PHE A 47 14.26 22.78 0.31
N LYS A 48 14.70 22.36 1.48
CA LYS A 48 14.80 23.22 2.66
C LYS A 48 15.77 24.36 2.44
N GLU A 49 16.97 24.07 1.92
CA GLU A 49 18.02 25.05 1.74
C GLU A 49 17.73 26.06 0.60
N HIS A 50 17.12 25.60 -0.50
CA HIS A 50 16.99 26.44 -1.71
C HIS A 50 15.60 27.04 -1.89
N PHE A 51 14.57 26.42 -1.31
CA PHE A 51 13.18 26.87 -1.44
C PHE A 51 12.55 27.24 -0.10
N GLU A 52 13.30 27.15 0.99
CA GLU A 52 12.79 27.38 2.35
C GLU A 52 11.52 26.55 2.66
N CYS A 53 11.43 25.37 2.07
CA CYS A 53 10.26 24.49 2.13
C CYS A 53 10.61 23.19 2.86
N ASP A 54 9.91 22.93 3.96
CA ASP A 54 9.98 21.66 4.65
C ASP A 54 8.99 20.66 3.99
N LEU A 55 9.51 19.54 3.50
CA LEU A 55 8.68 18.49 2.92
C LEU A 55 8.11 17.62 4.04
N ILE A 56 6.80 17.55 4.10
CA ILE A 56 6.08 16.69 5.05
C ILE A 56 5.75 15.38 4.34
N PRO A 57 6.24 14.22 4.84
CA PRO A 57 5.90 12.93 4.22
C PRO A 57 4.39 12.68 4.23
N LEU A 58 3.86 12.21 3.11
CA LEU A 58 2.48 11.78 3.00
C LEU A 58 2.35 10.34 3.52
N ASN A 59 1.56 10.16 4.56
CA ASN A 59 1.18 8.82 5.00
C ASN A 59 0.14 8.24 4.04
N LEU A 60 0.39 7.02 3.55
CA LEU A 60 -0.48 6.31 2.61
C LEU A 60 -1.15 5.08 3.24
N ASP A 61 -1.15 4.93 4.57
CA ASP A 61 -1.76 3.77 5.25
C ASP A 61 -3.26 3.66 4.93
N PHE A 62 -3.94 4.79 4.67
CA PHE A 62 -5.34 4.81 4.25
C PHE A 62 -5.62 3.99 2.98
N MET A 63 -4.62 3.77 2.12
CA MET A 63 -4.76 2.96 0.91
C MET A 63 -5.17 1.51 1.21
N VAL A 64 -4.86 1.00 2.40
CA VAL A 64 -5.30 -0.32 2.85
C VAL A 64 -6.83 -0.38 2.95
N ASN A 65 -7.45 0.69 3.43
CA ASN A 65 -8.91 0.77 3.57
C ASN A 65 -9.60 1.11 2.23
N VAL A 66 -8.97 1.97 1.43
CA VAL A 66 -9.50 2.35 0.11
C VAL A 66 -9.60 1.13 -0.79
N CYS A 67 -8.56 0.31 -0.87
CA CYS A 67 -8.57 -0.87 -1.75
C CYS A 67 -9.58 -1.96 -1.34
N LYS A 68 -10.07 -1.93 -0.11
CA LYS A 68 -11.14 -2.82 0.36
C LYS A 68 -12.53 -2.42 -0.15
N ARG A 69 -12.71 -1.14 -0.52
CA ARG A 69 -14.01 -0.55 -0.85
C ARG A 69 -14.19 -0.26 -2.33
N ASP A 70 -13.10 -0.09 -3.06
CA ASP A 70 -13.14 0.27 -4.48
C ASP A 70 -13.01 -0.96 -5.38
N GLU A 71 -14.08 -1.28 -6.09
CA GLU A 71 -14.15 -2.41 -7.03
C GLU A 71 -13.21 -2.27 -8.24
N ASN A 72 -12.73 -1.05 -8.52
CA ASN A 72 -11.81 -0.80 -9.64
C ASN A 72 -10.34 -1.14 -9.29
N VAL A 73 -10.06 -1.39 -8.01
CA VAL A 73 -8.72 -1.70 -7.51
C VAL A 73 -8.74 -3.09 -6.89
N LYS A 74 -7.84 -3.94 -7.34
CA LYS A 74 -7.67 -5.29 -6.79
C LYS A 74 -6.46 -5.36 -5.90
N LEU A 75 -6.65 -5.82 -4.67
CA LEU A 75 -5.56 -6.23 -3.82
C LEU A 75 -5.06 -7.59 -4.30
N ILE A 76 -3.80 -7.69 -4.74
CA ILE A 76 -3.23 -8.92 -5.29
C ILE A 76 -2.22 -9.59 -4.39
N ALA A 77 -1.56 -8.84 -3.53
CA ALA A 77 -0.67 -9.38 -2.51
C ALA A 77 -0.50 -8.40 -1.36
N GLN A 78 -0.17 -8.91 -0.19
CA GLN A 78 0.10 -8.09 0.98
C GLN A 78 1.04 -8.78 1.96
N SER A 79 1.66 -7.99 2.81
CA SER A 79 2.35 -8.45 4.01
C SER A 79 1.62 -7.90 5.23
N MET A 80 1.49 -8.73 6.24
CA MET A 80 0.87 -8.36 7.51
C MET A 80 1.79 -8.71 8.66
N LYS A 81 1.80 -7.86 9.66
CA LYS A 81 2.30 -8.18 10.98
C LYS A 81 1.11 -8.42 11.89
N LEU A 82 1.01 -9.62 12.40
CA LEU A 82 -0.05 -9.97 13.33
C LEU A 82 0.23 -9.35 14.71
N PRO A 83 -0.82 -9.03 15.50
CA PRO A 83 -0.67 -8.44 16.84
C PRO A 83 0.23 -9.25 17.77
N ASN A 84 0.26 -10.57 17.60
CA ASN A 84 1.07 -11.50 18.38
C ASN A 84 2.51 -11.67 17.86
N GLY A 85 2.98 -10.81 16.94
CA GLY A 85 4.36 -10.79 16.46
C GLY A 85 4.65 -11.72 15.27
N GLY A 86 3.66 -12.41 14.72
CA GLY A 86 3.79 -13.18 13.49
C GLY A 86 3.82 -12.29 12.23
N ASN A 87 4.52 -12.74 11.19
CA ASN A 87 4.46 -12.11 9.87
C ASN A 87 3.83 -13.08 8.88
N ALA A 88 2.87 -12.60 8.09
CA ALA A 88 2.27 -13.32 6.99
C ALA A 88 2.49 -12.56 5.69
N GLN A 89 2.82 -13.29 4.63
CA GLN A 89 2.79 -12.77 3.26
C GLN A 89 1.74 -13.56 2.50
N LEU A 90 0.82 -12.85 1.89
CA LEU A 90 -0.34 -13.43 1.24
C LEU A 90 -0.39 -12.96 -0.20
N ASP A 91 -0.62 -13.92 -1.08
CA ASP A 91 -1.03 -13.68 -2.46
C ASP A 91 -2.55 -13.88 -2.49
N VAL A 92 -3.29 -12.80 -2.71
CA VAL A 92 -4.75 -12.80 -2.54
C VAL A 92 -5.45 -13.55 -3.69
N GLY A 93 -4.74 -13.85 -4.77
CA GLY A 93 -5.28 -14.59 -5.91
C GLY A 93 -6.47 -13.86 -6.56
N ASN A 94 -7.55 -14.62 -6.83
CA ASN A 94 -8.76 -14.07 -7.45
C ASN A 94 -9.87 -13.68 -6.44
N ASN A 95 -9.69 -13.97 -5.16
CA ASN A 95 -10.68 -13.70 -4.12
C ASN A 95 -10.38 -12.38 -3.41
N GLN A 96 -11.05 -11.32 -3.84
CA GLN A 96 -10.90 -9.97 -3.28
C GLN A 96 -11.48 -9.79 -1.88
N GLU A 97 -12.31 -10.71 -1.43
CA GLU A 97 -13.02 -10.62 -0.15
C GLU A 97 -12.15 -10.97 1.06
N TYR A 98 -10.97 -11.54 0.84
CA TYR A 98 -10.14 -12.06 1.93
C TYR A 98 -8.88 -11.24 2.12
N ILE A 99 -8.89 -10.42 3.13
CA ILE A 99 -7.68 -9.68 3.57
C ILE A 99 -6.69 -10.63 4.25
N LEU A 100 -7.22 -11.56 5.02
CA LEU A 100 -6.52 -12.72 5.57
C LEU A 100 -7.22 -13.98 5.04
N PRO A 101 -6.57 -14.83 4.24
CA PRO A 101 -7.18 -16.06 3.74
C PRO A 101 -7.83 -16.87 4.86
N PHE A 102 -7.13 -17.06 5.98
CA PHE A 102 -7.64 -17.78 7.14
C PHE A 102 -8.91 -17.13 7.74
N ILE A 103 -8.96 -15.80 7.82
CA ILE A 103 -10.13 -15.08 8.37
C ILE A 103 -11.32 -15.18 7.40
N GLY A 104 -11.09 -15.12 6.11
CA GLY A 104 -12.14 -15.30 5.12
C GLY A 104 -12.74 -16.72 5.14
N GLU A 105 -11.89 -17.73 5.21
CA GLU A 105 -12.32 -19.13 5.36
C GLU A 105 -13.11 -19.31 6.67
N LEU A 106 -12.65 -18.68 7.75
CA LEU A 106 -13.34 -18.71 9.02
C LEU A 106 -14.71 -18.02 8.97
N ARG A 107 -14.82 -16.89 8.26
CA ARG A 107 -16.12 -16.23 8.00
C ARG A 107 -17.06 -17.11 7.20
N SER A 108 -16.55 -17.77 6.15
CA SER A 108 -17.37 -18.72 5.38
C SER A 108 -17.85 -19.86 6.28
N LEU A 109 -16.97 -20.41 7.11
CA LEU A 109 -17.32 -21.46 8.04
C LEU A 109 -18.40 -21.02 9.05
N LEU A 110 -18.33 -19.78 9.56
CA LEU A 110 -19.35 -19.19 10.44
C LEU A 110 -20.70 -19.05 9.70
N ASN A 111 -20.69 -18.57 8.46
CA ASN A 111 -21.89 -18.40 7.66
C ASN A 111 -22.55 -19.75 7.33
N ASP A 112 -21.75 -20.77 7.00
CA ASP A 112 -22.25 -22.09 6.67
C ASP A 112 -22.86 -22.82 7.89
N ASN A 113 -22.47 -22.42 9.11
CA ASN A 113 -22.88 -23.07 10.36
C ASN A 113 -23.72 -22.14 11.28
N GLN A 114 -24.40 -21.14 10.73
CA GLN A 114 -25.19 -20.17 11.50
C GLN A 114 -26.16 -20.81 12.48
N ALA A 115 -26.91 -21.82 12.04
CA ALA A 115 -27.92 -22.51 12.86
C ALA A 115 -27.32 -23.22 14.10
N GLU A 116 -26.07 -23.70 14.02
CA GLU A 116 -25.37 -24.27 15.16
C GLU A 116 -24.78 -23.22 16.08
N LEU A 117 -24.29 -22.11 15.51
CA LEU A 117 -23.72 -20.99 16.26
C LEU A 117 -24.76 -20.19 17.02
N GLU A 118 -26.02 -20.15 16.55
CA GLU A 118 -27.14 -19.56 17.28
C GLU A 118 -27.39 -20.26 18.63
N LYS A 119 -26.96 -21.50 18.78
CA LYS A 119 -27.08 -22.24 20.06
C LYS A 119 -25.98 -21.87 21.06
N VAL A 120 -24.93 -21.20 20.61
CA VAL A 120 -23.76 -20.79 21.42
C VAL A 120 -23.38 -19.33 21.11
N PRO A 121 -24.26 -18.37 21.43
CA PRO A 121 -24.08 -16.97 21.01
C PRO A 121 -22.80 -16.34 21.56
N ASP A 122 -22.43 -16.65 22.79
CA ASP A 122 -21.22 -16.10 23.41
C ASP A 122 -19.94 -16.54 22.68
N PHE A 123 -19.92 -17.78 22.17
CA PHE A 123 -18.79 -18.28 21.40
C PHE A 123 -18.71 -17.63 20.02
N ARG A 124 -19.86 -17.43 19.38
CA ARG A 124 -19.95 -16.72 18.09
C ARG A 124 -19.42 -15.30 18.24
N GLU A 125 -19.90 -14.55 19.24
CA GLU A 125 -19.45 -13.18 19.51
C GLU A 125 -17.95 -13.11 19.77
N ALA A 126 -17.40 -14.01 20.59
CA ALA A 126 -15.97 -14.09 20.86
C ALA A 126 -15.15 -14.35 19.61
N LEU A 127 -15.65 -15.18 18.68
CA LEU A 127 -14.96 -15.49 17.43
C LEU A 127 -15.04 -14.33 16.42
N GLU A 128 -16.19 -13.67 16.30
CA GLU A 128 -16.36 -12.45 15.50
C GLU A 128 -15.46 -11.33 16.03
N GLN A 129 -15.40 -11.14 17.34
CA GLN A 129 -14.51 -10.16 17.97
C GLN A 129 -13.03 -10.49 17.71
N PHE A 130 -12.63 -11.76 17.83
CA PHE A 130 -11.27 -12.19 17.52
C PHE A 130 -10.88 -11.89 16.05
N MET A 131 -11.78 -12.16 15.11
CA MET A 131 -11.53 -11.87 13.69
C MET A 131 -11.39 -10.37 13.45
N PHE A 132 -12.26 -9.58 14.06
CA PHE A 132 -12.22 -8.11 13.99
C PHE A 132 -10.90 -7.57 14.55
N GLU A 133 -10.50 -8.00 15.74
CA GLU A 133 -9.23 -7.59 16.37
C GLU A 133 -8.02 -7.95 15.51
N MET A 134 -8.01 -9.14 14.90
CA MET A 134 -6.94 -9.57 14.02
C MET A 134 -6.83 -8.70 12.76
N GLU A 135 -7.95 -8.23 12.22
CA GLU A 135 -7.97 -7.37 11.04
C GLU A 135 -7.59 -5.92 11.37
N GLU A 136 -8.14 -5.36 12.45
CA GLU A 136 -7.93 -3.95 12.82
C GLU A 136 -6.55 -3.70 13.45
N MET A 137 -6.02 -4.67 14.22
CA MET A 137 -4.75 -4.52 14.92
C MET A 137 -3.54 -4.99 14.12
N SER A 138 -3.72 -5.39 12.86
CA SER A 138 -2.63 -5.82 12.01
C SER A 138 -1.98 -4.64 11.30
N ASP A 139 -0.66 -4.58 11.35
CA ASP A 139 0.12 -3.65 10.53
C ASP A 139 0.34 -4.24 9.13
N TYR A 140 0.28 -3.40 8.12
CA TYR A 140 0.54 -3.77 6.74
C TYR A 140 1.86 -3.13 6.27
N PRO A 141 3.00 -3.83 6.36
CA PRO A 141 4.27 -3.29 5.88
C PRO A 141 4.26 -2.95 4.39
N TRP A 142 3.49 -3.70 3.61
CA TRP A 142 3.27 -3.40 2.20
C TRP A 142 2.00 -4.08 1.68
N ILE A 143 1.41 -3.44 0.68
CA ILE A 143 0.32 -3.98 -0.15
C ILE A 143 0.70 -3.88 -1.62
N GLU A 144 0.10 -4.71 -2.44
CA GLU A 144 0.26 -4.69 -3.89
C GLU A 144 -1.11 -4.63 -4.55
N LEU A 145 -1.31 -3.57 -5.33
CA LEU A 145 -2.57 -3.24 -5.95
C LEU A 145 -2.48 -3.37 -7.47
N LEU A 146 -3.60 -3.74 -8.07
CA LEU A 146 -3.79 -3.83 -9.51
C LEU A 146 -4.98 -2.98 -9.92
N TRP A 147 -4.75 -1.98 -10.75
CA TRP A 147 -5.78 -1.25 -11.48
C TRP A 147 -5.99 -1.94 -12.83
N GLU A 148 -7.15 -2.53 -13.03
CA GLU A 148 -7.52 -3.10 -14.31
C GLU A 148 -8.12 -2.01 -15.20
N ASN A 149 -7.56 -1.83 -16.38
CA ASN A 149 -8.19 -1.02 -17.41
C ASN A 149 -9.17 -1.90 -18.21
N GLU A 150 -10.23 -1.32 -18.77
CA GLU A 150 -11.19 -1.98 -19.67
C GLU A 150 -10.50 -2.77 -20.80
N ILE A 151 -9.33 -2.30 -21.23
CA ILE A 151 -8.43 -3.03 -22.10
C ILE A 151 -7.37 -3.71 -21.26
N LYS A 152 -7.56 -4.96 -20.87
CA LYS A 152 -6.68 -5.78 -19.99
C LYS A 152 -5.16 -5.73 -20.30
N THR A 153 -4.76 -5.12 -21.41
CA THR A 153 -3.36 -4.93 -21.81
C THR A 153 -2.66 -3.76 -21.11
N ARG A 154 -3.36 -2.96 -20.30
CA ARG A 154 -2.85 -1.74 -19.67
C ARG A 154 -3.03 -1.69 -18.15
N SER A 155 -3.12 -2.84 -17.50
CA SER A 155 -3.21 -2.89 -16.04
C SER A 155 -1.97 -2.28 -15.37
N ASN A 156 -2.19 -1.50 -14.32
CA ASN A 156 -1.13 -0.96 -13.46
C ASN A 156 -1.00 -1.85 -12.23
N ARG A 157 0.14 -2.51 -12.08
CA ARG A 157 0.50 -3.25 -10.88
C ARG A 157 1.49 -2.42 -10.08
N VAL A 158 1.14 -2.11 -8.84
CA VAL A 158 1.89 -1.19 -7.99
C VAL A 158 1.98 -1.73 -6.58
N LYS A 159 3.19 -1.71 -6.02
CA LYS A 159 3.44 -2.07 -4.63
C LYS A 159 3.68 -0.82 -3.81
N PHE A 160 2.96 -0.69 -2.71
CA PHE A 160 3.12 0.34 -1.70
C PHE A 160 3.89 -0.26 -0.52
N VAL A 161 5.07 0.24 -0.24
CA VAL A 161 5.86 -0.15 0.93
C VAL A 161 5.76 0.99 1.94
N PHE A 162 4.93 0.77 2.96
CA PHE A 162 4.66 1.76 3.99
C PHE A 162 5.84 1.89 4.95
N ASN A 163 5.98 3.07 5.55
CA ASN A 163 7.03 3.35 6.52
C ASN A 163 8.41 2.87 6.07
N TYR A 164 8.73 3.12 4.78
CA TYR A 164 9.95 2.61 4.15
C TYR A 164 11.19 3.01 4.94
N MET A 165 12.01 2.01 5.31
CA MET A 165 13.20 2.18 6.14
C MET A 165 12.94 2.86 7.48
N ASN A 166 11.78 2.60 8.11
CA ASN A 166 11.31 3.23 9.35
C ASN A 166 11.20 4.77 9.24
N LYS A 167 10.87 5.26 8.05
CA LYS A 167 10.54 6.65 7.77
C LYS A 167 9.05 6.76 7.47
N SER A 168 8.48 7.93 7.69
CA SER A 168 7.03 8.18 7.53
C SER A 168 6.57 8.33 6.07
N TYR A 169 7.44 8.12 5.09
CA TYR A 169 7.06 8.12 3.67
C TYR A 169 6.86 6.70 3.13
N CYS A 170 6.07 6.59 2.06
CA CYS A 170 5.83 5.36 1.33
C CYS A 170 6.73 5.29 0.09
N LEU A 171 7.31 4.11 -0.17
CA LEU A 171 7.96 3.82 -1.45
C LEU A 171 6.97 3.12 -2.37
N ILE A 172 6.65 3.76 -3.50
CA ILE A 172 5.75 3.24 -4.52
C ILE A 172 6.59 2.56 -5.61
N GLN A 173 6.38 1.25 -5.80
CA GLN A 173 7.10 0.45 -6.78
C GLN A 173 6.17 0.04 -7.91
N TYR A 174 6.50 0.45 -9.14
CA TYR A 174 5.77 0.06 -10.34
C TYR A 174 6.41 -1.18 -10.97
N TYR A 175 5.59 -2.19 -11.27
CA TYR A 175 6.07 -3.39 -11.95
C TYR A 175 6.04 -3.24 -13.47
N TYR A 176 7.15 -3.56 -14.10
CA TYR A 176 7.27 -3.58 -15.55
C TYR A 176 6.84 -4.95 -16.08
N SER A 177 5.65 -5.04 -16.62
CA SER A 177 5.26 -6.20 -17.43
C SER A 177 5.51 -5.90 -18.91
N ASN A 178 6.72 -6.14 -19.41
CA ASN A 178 7.13 -6.08 -20.82
C ASN A 178 6.81 -4.76 -21.59
N VAL A 179 6.16 -3.79 -20.97
CA VAL A 179 5.84 -2.47 -21.53
C VAL A 179 6.33 -1.44 -20.55
N LEU A 180 7.10 -0.47 -21.04
CA LEU A 180 7.51 0.68 -20.25
C LEU A 180 6.26 1.35 -19.66
N ILE A 181 6.22 1.49 -18.35
CA ILE A 181 5.17 2.23 -17.67
C ILE A 181 5.42 3.70 -17.98
N GLY A 182 4.56 4.28 -18.81
CA GLY A 182 4.64 5.70 -19.15
C GLY A 182 4.24 6.59 -17.97
N MET A 183 4.65 7.84 -18.03
CA MET A 183 4.31 8.83 -16.99
C MET A 183 2.81 8.95 -16.73
N GLU A 184 1.99 8.75 -17.77
CA GLU A 184 0.52 8.77 -17.64
C GLU A 184 -0.02 7.76 -16.62
N ARG A 185 0.55 6.55 -16.59
CA ARG A 185 0.13 5.52 -15.64
C ARG A 185 0.56 5.85 -14.20
N MET A 186 1.75 6.41 -14.05
CA MET A 186 2.21 6.88 -12.75
C MET A 186 1.34 8.04 -12.26
N ASN A 187 1.03 8.99 -13.12
CA ASN A 187 0.15 10.11 -12.81
C ASN A 187 -1.25 9.62 -12.40
N TYR A 188 -1.80 8.64 -13.11
CA TYR A 188 -3.09 8.05 -12.79
C TYR A 188 -3.13 7.51 -11.34
N VAL A 189 -2.09 6.79 -10.92
CA VAL A 189 -1.99 6.26 -9.55
C VAL A 189 -1.90 7.39 -8.52
N ILE A 190 -1.13 8.43 -8.82
CA ILE A 190 -1.02 9.59 -7.93
C ILE A 190 -2.34 10.38 -7.87
N GLU A 191 -3.02 10.58 -8.98
CA GLU A 191 -4.36 11.20 -9.00
C GLU A 191 -5.36 10.38 -8.18
N TYR A 192 -5.30 9.06 -8.29
CA TYR A 192 -6.10 8.17 -7.46
C TYR A 192 -5.83 8.38 -5.96
N ILE A 193 -4.56 8.40 -5.56
CA ILE A 193 -4.15 8.66 -4.17
C ILE A 193 -4.69 10.01 -3.68
N VAL A 194 -4.50 11.06 -4.48
CA VAL A 194 -4.95 12.43 -4.14
C VAL A 194 -6.46 12.50 -3.94
N ASN A 195 -7.22 11.84 -4.82
CA ASN A 195 -8.69 11.85 -4.75
C ASN A 195 -9.23 11.15 -3.49
N HIS A 196 -8.55 10.10 -3.02
CA HIS A 196 -9.01 9.33 -1.85
C HIS A 196 -8.33 9.74 -0.53
N ARG A 197 -7.39 10.71 -0.56
CA ARG A 197 -6.71 11.19 0.64
C ARG A 197 -7.66 11.75 1.69
N ASN A 198 -8.77 12.35 1.26
CA ASN A 198 -9.72 13.02 2.14
C ASN A 198 -10.86 12.09 2.62
N ASP A 199 -10.98 10.90 2.06
CA ASP A 199 -12.08 9.98 2.41
C ASP A 199 -11.95 9.44 3.84
N ASP A 200 -10.72 9.36 4.37
CA ASP A 200 -10.42 8.88 5.73
C ASP A 200 -10.62 9.97 6.81
N THR A 201 -10.53 11.25 6.46
CA THR A 201 -10.68 12.35 7.42
C THR A 201 -12.14 12.57 7.85
N THR A 202 -13.10 12.11 7.09
CA THR A 202 -14.55 12.31 7.36
C THR A 202 -15.16 11.23 8.26
N GLN A 203 -14.42 10.20 8.65
CA GLN A 203 -14.95 9.12 9.51
C GLN A 203 -14.54 9.22 10.99
N ASN A 204 -13.71 10.20 11.35
CA ASN A 204 -13.27 10.43 12.72
C ASN A 204 -13.91 11.65 13.39
N GLU A 205 -14.96 12.21 12.79
CA GLU A 205 -15.88 13.18 13.41
C GLU A 205 -17.26 12.52 13.72
#